data_99275ddcc74ba109cb9e4651372225bd
#
_entry.id   99275ddcc74ba109cb9e4651372225bd
#
_cell.length_a   1.000
_cell.length_b   1.000
_cell.length_c   1.000
_cell.angle_alpha   90.00
_cell.angle_beta   90.00
_cell.angle_gamma   90.00
#
_symmetry.space_group_name_H-M   'P 1'
#
loop_
_entity.id
_entity.type
_entity.pdbx_description
1 polymer ?
#
loop_
_entity_poly.entity_id
_entity_poly.type
_entity_poly.pdbx_seq_one_letter_code
_entity_poly.pdbx_strand_id
1 'polypeptide(L)'
;TLFPYTTLFRSKVEKVEKGKGGLGFFAEPIFYLCTGTLFFYLCAEQGVIGWLITYFEDTGLLNASLSQLMASVLWIMILAGRLLTATLSTKIKKENLLVIMGLGIVFFYFLLINSTTTFWIVAGIMGFGFSMAGIYPTTVSFSGGIIEKFPMAWSYILTIASLGSIIMPSIIGKIADKKGIGPGMASVAVVVLIDLVSIIGLVIYCKKKGEKVSL
;
A
#
# COMPACT_ATOMS: atom_id res chain seq x y z
N THR A 1 -26.03 15.13 -39.71
CA THR A 1 -26.36 15.25 -38.27
C THR A 1 -26.15 13.90 -37.59
N LEU A 2 -24.87 13.57 -37.33
CA LEU A 2 -24.45 12.38 -36.63
C LEU A 2 -23.75 12.82 -35.35
N PHE A 3 -24.23 12.26 -34.22
CA PHE A 3 -23.70 12.29 -32.84
C PHE A 3 -24.04 13.50 -31.94
N PRO A 4 -25.21 13.47 -31.26
CA PRO A 4 -25.49 14.38 -30.16
C PRO A 4 -24.78 14.03 -28.83
N TYR A 5 -23.96 12.95 -28.79
CA TYR A 5 -23.33 12.50 -27.54
C TYR A 5 -21.99 13.17 -27.20
N THR A 6 -21.42 13.93 -28.10
CA THR A 6 -20.12 14.62 -27.86
C THR A 6 -20.24 15.87 -27.00
N THR A 7 -21.44 16.37 -26.76
CA THR A 7 -21.68 17.56 -25.92
C THR A 7 -21.89 17.24 -24.44
N LEU A 8 -22.26 15.99 -24.10
CA LEU A 8 -22.49 15.58 -22.71
C LEU A 8 -21.21 15.36 -21.90
N PHE A 9 -20.07 15.14 -22.56
CA PHE A 9 -18.76 14.98 -21.90
C PHE A 9 -17.84 16.18 -22.04
N ARG A 10 -18.35 17.30 -22.53
CA ARG A 10 -17.66 18.57 -22.40
C ARG A 10 -17.93 19.14 -21.02
N SER A 11 -17.37 18.46 -19.97
CA SER A 11 -17.14 19.14 -18.70
C SER A 11 -16.41 20.43 -19.06
N LYS A 12 -16.92 21.59 -18.65
CA LYS A 12 -16.15 22.82 -18.64
C LYS A 12 -14.82 22.44 -18.02
N VAL A 13 -13.79 22.42 -18.86
CA VAL A 13 -12.43 22.50 -18.36
C VAL A 13 -12.38 23.91 -17.77
N GLU A 14 -12.76 24.02 -16.48
CA GLU A 14 -12.35 25.16 -15.70
C GLU A 14 -10.85 25.23 -15.95
N LYS A 15 -10.40 26.39 -16.40
CA LYS A 15 -8.97 26.66 -16.53
C LYS A 15 -8.39 26.35 -15.16
N VAL A 16 -7.84 25.15 -15.02
CA VAL A 16 -6.97 24.81 -13.89
C VAL A 16 -5.93 25.93 -13.97
N GLU A 17 -6.01 26.86 -13.02
CA GLU A 17 -4.92 27.81 -12.85
C GLU A 17 -3.67 26.99 -12.89
N LYS A 18 -2.74 27.32 -13.81
CA LYS A 18 -1.50 26.60 -13.97
C LYS A 18 -0.85 26.55 -12.61
N GLY A 19 -1.08 25.46 -11.86
CA GLY A 19 -0.40 25.22 -10.62
C GLY A 19 1.07 25.48 -10.89
N LYS A 20 1.77 26.13 -10.00
CA LYS A 20 3.15 26.56 -10.18
C LYS A 20 3.93 25.37 -10.74
N GLY A 21 4.08 25.33 -12.05
CA GLY A 21 4.84 24.31 -12.76
C GLY A 21 6.29 24.44 -12.31
N GLY A 22 6.72 23.54 -11.43
CA GLY A 22 8.06 23.54 -10.91
C GLY A 22 8.28 22.38 -9.95
N LEU A 23 9.52 22.04 -9.69
CA LEU A 23 9.94 20.98 -8.76
C LEU A 23 9.79 21.40 -7.27
N GLY A 24 8.97 22.42 -6.97
CA GLY A 24 8.76 22.94 -5.63
C GLY A 24 8.16 21.94 -4.64
N PHE A 25 7.56 20.86 -5.10
CA PHE A 25 7.05 19.78 -4.25
C PHE A 25 8.16 19.03 -3.49
N PHE A 26 9.39 19.06 -3.97
CA PHE A 26 10.54 18.51 -3.24
C PHE A 26 10.86 19.26 -1.93
N ALA A 27 10.36 20.48 -1.76
CA ALA A 27 10.49 21.21 -0.49
C ALA A 27 9.37 20.87 0.52
N GLU A 28 8.36 20.12 0.11
CA GLU A 28 7.19 19.80 0.95
C GLU A 28 7.38 18.44 1.66
N PRO A 29 7.45 18.39 3.00
CA PRO A 29 7.66 17.13 3.73
C PRO A 29 6.58 16.07 3.46
N ILE A 30 5.35 16.49 3.16
CA ILE A 30 4.25 15.58 2.81
C ILE A 30 4.57 14.73 1.58
N PHE A 31 5.37 15.25 0.64
CA PHE A 31 5.81 14.51 -0.54
C PHE A 31 6.61 13.26 -0.12
N TYR A 32 7.61 13.42 0.75
CA TYR A 32 8.46 12.32 1.20
C TYR A 32 7.70 11.32 2.06
N LEU A 33 6.79 11.79 2.92
CA LEU A 33 6.00 10.93 3.78
C LEU A 33 5.03 10.06 2.97
N CYS A 34 4.30 10.64 2.00
CA CYS A 34 3.43 9.87 1.13
C CYS A 34 4.23 8.91 0.23
N THR A 35 5.36 9.38 -0.33
CA THR A 35 6.23 8.55 -1.16
C THR A 35 6.81 7.38 -0.37
N GLY A 36 7.31 7.61 0.83
CA GLY A 36 7.86 6.59 1.71
C GLY A 36 6.82 5.54 2.09
N THR A 37 5.63 5.97 2.51
CA THR A 37 4.53 5.05 2.84
C THR A 37 4.15 4.19 1.63
N LEU A 38 3.96 4.77 0.44
CA LEU A 38 3.63 3.99 -0.75
C LEU A 38 4.78 3.10 -1.22
N PHE A 39 6.03 3.52 -1.05
CA PHE A 39 7.19 2.71 -1.40
C PHE A 39 7.28 1.45 -0.54
N PHE A 40 7.22 1.59 0.79
CA PHE A 40 7.32 0.45 1.70
C PHE A 40 6.08 -0.45 1.63
N TYR A 41 4.90 0.15 1.44
CA TYR A 41 3.68 -0.60 1.14
C TYR A 41 3.85 -1.48 -0.11
N LEU A 42 4.32 -0.92 -1.25
CA LEU A 42 4.54 -1.68 -2.47
C LEU A 42 5.67 -2.71 -2.34
N CYS A 43 6.69 -2.45 -1.54
CA CYS A 43 7.68 -3.45 -1.16
C CYS A 43 7.01 -4.66 -0.48
N ALA A 44 6.17 -4.41 0.53
CA ALA A 44 5.50 -5.48 1.27
C ALA A 44 4.49 -6.23 0.40
N GLU A 45 3.65 -5.51 -0.34
CA GLU A 45 2.63 -6.09 -1.21
C GLU A 45 3.25 -7.01 -2.27
N GLN A 46 4.16 -6.46 -3.08
CA GLN A 46 4.75 -7.20 -4.19
C GLN A 46 5.76 -8.26 -3.72
N GLY A 47 6.42 -8.03 -2.60
CA GLY A 47 7.27 -9.02 -1.96
C GLY A 47 6.50 -10.26 -1.55
N VAL A 48 5.35 -10.09 -0.90
CA VAL A 48 4.49 -11.21 -0.49
C VAL A 48 3.82 -11.86 -1.71
N ILE A 49 3.19 -11.09 -2.57
CA ILE A 49 2.48 -11.62 -3.75
C ILE A 49 3.43 -12.44 -4.64
N GLY A 50 4.63 -11.94 -4.87
CA GLY A 50 5.60 -12.57 -5.77
C GLY A 50 6.18 -13.87 -5.25
N TRP A 51 6.24 -14.07 -3.94
CA TRP A 51 6.93 -15.22 -3.34
C TRP A 51 6.04 -16.13 -2.47
N LEU A 52 4.76 -15.80 -2.30
CA LEU A 52 3.85 -16.51 -1.41
C LEU A 52 3.71 -18.00 -1.76
N ILE A 53 3.53 -18.32 -3.04
CA ILE A 53 3.36 -19.70 -3.51
C ILE A 53 4.66 -20.48 -3.26
N THR A 54 5.79 -19.95 -3.72
CA THR A 54 7.11 -20.56 -3.52
C THR A 54 7.41 -20.76 -2.03
N TYR A 55 7.06 -19.77 -1.18
CA TYR A 55 7.26 -19.88 0.25
C TYR A 55 6.55 -21.10 0.85
N PHE A 56 5.28 -21.32 0.50
CA PHE A 56 4.53 -22.45 1.05
C PHE A 56 4.97 -23.79 0.48
N GLU A 57 5.31 -23.86 -0.80
CA GLU A 57 5.76 -25.08 -1.45
C GLU A 57 7.14 -25.50 -0.95
N ASP A 58 8.11 -24.60 -0.95
CA ASP A 58 9.49 -24.88 -0.54
C ASP A 58 9.61 -25.19 0.96
N THR A 59 8.76 -24.56 1.79
CA THR A 59 8.72 -24.87 3.23
C THR A 59 7.92 -26.12 3.56
N GLY A 60 7.18 -26.68 2.60
CA GLY A 60 6.30 -27.83 2.81
C GLY A 60 5.08 -27.54 3.70
N LEU A 61 4.77 -26.27 3.97
CA LEU A 61 3.64 -25.87 4.82
C LEU A 61 2.29 -26.13 4.14
N LEU A 62 2.24 -25.97 2.82
CA LEU A 62 1.05 -26.25 2.00
C LEU A 62 1.46 -26.99 0.72
N ASN A 63 0.56 -27.80 0.19
CA ASN A 63 0.74 -28.40 -1.13
C ASN A 63 0.50 -27.34 -2.24
N ALA A 64 0.92 -27.66 -3.47
CA ALA A 64 0.84 -26.75 -4.62
C ALA A 64 -0.58 -26.20 -4.86
N SER A 65 -1.61 -27.03 -4.76
CA SER A 65 -3.00 -26.61 -4.98
C SER A 65 -3.46 -25.61 -3.91
N LEU A 66 -3.13 -25.86 -2.64
CA LEU A 66 -3.46 -24.95 -1.54
C LEU A 66 -2.64 -23.66 -1.61
N SER A 67 -1.37 -23.72 -2.01
CA SER A 67 -0.52 -22.53 -2.16
C SER A 67 -1.10 -21.58 -3.23
N GLN A 68 -1.53 -22.10 -4.37
CA GLN A 68 -2.20 -21.32 -5.41
C GLN A 68 -3.55 -20.77 -4.96
N LEU A 69 -4.33 -21.59 -4.21
CA LEU A 69 -5.59 -21.13 -3.63
C LEU A 69 -5.36 -19.96 -2.67
N MET A 70 -4.30 -20.01 -1.84
CA MET A 70 -3.97 -18.93 -0.90
C MET A 70 -3.60 -17.64 -1.61
N ALA A 71 -2.92 -17.69 -2.76
CA ALA A 71 -2.69 -16.52 -3.59
C ALA A 71 -4.01 -15.90 -4.10
N SER A 72 -4.96 -16.74 -4.48
CA SER A 72 -6.30 -16.28 -4.89
C SER A 72 -7.08 -15.66 -3.72
N VAL A 73 -7.03 -16.30 -2.54
CA VAL A 73 -7.64 -15.76 -1.31
C VAL A 73 -7.06 -14.40 -0.96
N LEU A 74 -5.75 -14.21 -1.08
CA LEU A 74 -5.11 -12.91 -0.85
C LEU A 74 -5.72 -11.81 -1.73
N TRP A 75 -5.85 -12.05 -3.03
CA TRP A 75 -6.45 -11.10 -3.95
C TRP A 75 -7.92 -10.80 -3.66
N ILE A 76 -8.71 -11.83 -3.31
CA ILE A 76 -10.11 -11.67 -2.91
C ILE A 76 -10.21 -10.80 -1.67
N MET A 77 -9.33 -11.01 -0.69
CA MET A 77 -9.32 -10.22 0.54
C MET A 77 -8.85 -8.78 0.32
N ILE A 78 -7.93 -8.53 -0.60
CA ILE A 78 -7.56 -7.18 -1.03
C ILE A 78 -8.77 -6.49 -1.67
N LEU A 79 -9.50 -7.19 -2.55
CA LEU A 79 -10.71 -6.63 -3.18
C LEU A 79 -11.79 -6.30 -2.13
N ALA A 80 -12.11 -7.25 -1.26
CA ALA A 80 -13.09 -7.08 -0.18
C ALA A 80 -12.70 -5.92 0.76
N GLY A 81 -11.42 -5.86 1.12
CA GLY A 81 -10.88 -4.79 1.94
C GLY A 81 -10.98 -3.42 1.27
N ARG A 82 -10.76 -3.31 -0.03
CA ARG A 82 -10.94 -2.04 -0.79
C ARG A 82 -12.38 -1.55 -0.75
N LEU A 83 -13.35 -2.44 -0.96
CA LEU A 83 -14.78 -2.11 -0.89
C LEU A 83 -15.17 -1.65 0.52
N LEU A 84 -14.69 -2.37 1.55
CA LEU A 84 -14.99 -1.99 2.93
C LEU A 84 -14.28 -0.69 3.34
N THR A 85 -13.04 -0.48 2.93
CA THR A 85 -12.31 0.76 3.17
C THR A 85 -13.02 1.96 2.55
N ALA A 86 -13.54 1.83 1.34
CA ALA A 86 -14.32 2.88 0.69
C ALA A 86 -15.54 3.27 1.54
N THR A 87 -16.24 2.29 2.12
CA THR A 87 -17.39 2.53 3.02
C THR A 87 -16.95 3.10 4.37
N LEU A 88 -15.87 2.55 4.97
CA LEU A 88 -15.37 2.97 6.27
C LEU A 88 -14.77 4.39 6.23
N SER A 89 -14.18 4.78 5.12
CA SER A 89 -13.58 6.12 4.95
C SER A 89 -14.60 7.26 5.07
N THR A 90 -15.89 6.98 4.94
CA THR A 90 -16.98 7.95 5.18
C THR A 90 -17.33 8.09 6.67
N LYS A 91 -16.97 7.12 7.52
CA LYS A 91 -17.36 7.03 8.94
C LYS A 91 -16.18 7.21 9.88
N ILE A 92 -15.00 6.81 9.46
CA ILE A 92 -13.77 6.83 10.28
C ILE A 92 -12.80 7.86 9.68
N LYS A 93 -12.17 8.64 10.55
CA LYS A 93 -11.13 9.59 10.13
C LYS A 93 -10.01 8.82 9.42
N LYS A 94 -9.58 9.34 8.28
CA LYS A 94 -8.54 8.71 7.43
C LYS A 94 -7.23 8.43 8.18
N GLU A 95 -6.89 9.27 9.16
CA GLU A 95 -5.73 9.10 10.03
C GLU A 95 -5.82 7.81 10.84
N ASN A 96 -6.96 7.57 11.48
CA ASN A 96 -7.19 6.39 12.29
C ASN A 96 -7.28 5.12 11.41
N LEU A 97 -7.96 5.23 10.28
CA LEU A 97 -8.08 4.15 9.32
C LEU A 97 -6.72 3.66 8.83
N LEU A 98 -5.82 4.62 8.46
CA LEU A 98 -4.48 4.31 7.99
C LEU A 98 -3.64 3.61 9.06
N VAL A 99 -3.72 4.07 10.33
CA VAL A 99 -2.98 3.45 11.45
C VAL A 99 -3.52 2.04 11.75
N ILE A 100 -4.85 1.86 11.80
CA ILE A 100 -5.46 0.54 12.04
C ILE A 100 -5.01 -0.46 10.98
N MET A 101 -5.01 -0.05 9.71
CA MET A 101 -4.55 -0.90 8.61
C MET A 101 -3.06 -1.21 8.68
N GLY A 102 -2.23 -0.21 9.00
CA GLY A 102 -0.79 -0.43 9.19
C GLY A 102 -0.49 -1.40 10.34
N LEU A 103 -1.17 -1.28 11.48
CA LEU A 103 -1.07 -2.23 12.57
C LEU A 103 -1.56 -3.63 12.17
N GLY A 104 -2.66 -3.70 11.40
CA GLY A 104 -3.18 -4.95 10.86
C GLY A 104 -2.17 -5.65 9.95
N ILE A 105 -1.50 -4.93 9.06
CA ILE A 105 -0.45 -5.49 8.19
C ILE A 105 0.65 -6.13 9.04
N VAL A 106 1.17 -5.43 10.02
CA VAL A 106 2.23 -5.96 10.89
C VAL A 106 1.74 -7.21 11.63
N PHE A 107 0.59 -7.13 12.30
CA PHE A 107 0.05 -8.24 13.06
C PHE A 107 -0.18 -9.50 12.20
N PHE A 108 -0.89 -9.37 11.09
CA PHE A 108 -1.22 -10.52 10.24
C PHE A 108 -0.01 -11.04 9.45
N TYR A 109 0.97 -10.17 9.13
CA TYR A 109 2.21 -10.64 8.54
C TYR A 109 3.02 -11.49 9.52
N PHE A 110 3.17 -11.05 10.77
CA PHE A 110 3.85 -11.86 11.79
C PHE A 110 3.08 -13.14 12.10
N LEU A 111 1.76 -13.11 12.10
CA LEU A 111 0.94 -14.32 12.22
C LEU A 111 1.24 -15.27 11.06
N LEU A 112 1.29 -14.78 9.82
CA LEU A 112 1.53 -15.55 8.60
C LEU A 112 2.88 -16.29 8.63
N ILE A 113 3.97 -15.57 8.88
CA ILE A 113 5.33 -16.14 8.79
C ILE A 113 5.70 -17.05 9.98
N ASN A 114 4.98 -16.96 11.10
CA ASN A 114 5.21 -17.82 12.26
C ASN A 114 4.21 -18.98 12.34
N SER A 115 3.26 -19.08 11.43
CA SER A 115 2.22 -20.10 11.45
C SER A 115 2.69 -21.37 10.76
N THR A 116 2.42 -22.51 11.40
CA THR A 116 2.70 -23.84 10.86
C THR A 116 1.44 -24.64 10.52
N THR A 117 0.27 -24.17 10.97
CA THR A 117 -1.01 -24.82 10.71
C THR A 117 -1.79 -24.08 9.64
N THR A 118 -2.46 -24.81 8.75
CA THR A 118 -3.25 -24.24 7.65
C THR A 118 -4.26 -23.21 8.12
N PHE A 119 -4.90 -23.41 9.29
CA PHE A 119 -5.88 -22.46 9.83
C PHE A 119 -5.28 -21.08 10.08
N TRP A 120 -4.13 -21.01 10.76
CA TRP A 120 -3.48 -19.74 11.07
C TRP A 120 -2.83 -19.09 9.83
N ILE A 121 -2.36 -19.92 8.88
CA ILE A 121 -1.87 -19.45 7.58
C ILE A 121 -3.01 -18.73 6.83
N VAL A 122 -4.18 -19.37 6.73
CA VAL A 122 -5.37 -18.78 6.08
C VAL A 122 -5.78 -17.48 6.77
N ALA A 123 -5.87 -17.50 8.12
CA ALA A 123 -6.20 -16.30 8.90
C ALA A 123 -5.19 -15.16 8.68
N GLY A 124 -3.90 -15.49 8.63
CA GLY A 124 -2.82 -14.54 8.34
C GLY A 124 -2.95 -13.91 6.96
N ILE A 125 -3.18 -14.74 5.92
CA ILE A 125 -3.36 -14.28 4.54
C ILE A 125 -4.60 -13.39 4.41
N MET A 126 -5.73 -13.82 4.97
CA MET A 126 -6.97 -13.07 4.90
C MET A 126 -6.83 -11.71 5.58
N GLY A 127 -6.30 -11.70 6.80
CA GLY A 127 -6.08 -10.46 7.55
C GLY A 127 -5.06 -9.54 6.91
N PHE A 128 -3.95 -10.10 6.39
CA PHE A 128 -2.92 -9.34 5.70
C PHE A 128 -3.47 -8.67 4.44
N GLY A 129 -4.11 -9.43 3.53
CA GLY A 129 -4.71 -8.89 2.31
C GLY A 129 -5.77 -7.82 2.60
N PHE A 130 -6.62 -8.07 3.60
CA PHE A 130 -7.63 -7.11 4.04
C PHE A 130 -7.00 -5.81 4.57
N SER A 131 -5.96 -5.92 5.40
CA SER A 131 -5.29 -4.75 5.98
C SER A 131 -4.51 -3.95 4.94
N MET A 132 -3.93 -4.59 3.93
CA MET A 132 -3.22 -3.91 2.85
C MET A 132 -4.13 -3.05 1.98
N ALA A 133 -5.38 -3.46 1.83
CA ALA A 133 -6.31 -2.92 0.83
C ALA A 133 -6.52 -1.41 0.91
N GLY A 134 -6.50 -0.84 2.11
CA GLY A 134 -6.79 0.56 2.34
C GLY A 134 -5.58 1.49 2.41
N ILE A 135 -4.36 0.96 2.50
CA ILE A 135 -3.16 1.82 2.64
C ILE A 135 -2.99 2.71 1.42
N TYR A 136 -3.02 2.12 0.24
CA TYR A 136 -2.82 2.87 -1.00
C TYR A 136 -3.86 4.00 -1.19
N PRO A 137 -5.17 3.74 -1.24
CA PRO A 137 -6.17 4.79 -1.48
C PRO A 137 -6.20 5.85 -0.37
N THR A 138 -5.96 5.46 0.88
CA THR A 138 -5.91 6.40 2.00
C THR A 138 -4.69 7.31 1.90
N THR A 139 -3.52 6.79 1.57
CA THR A 139 -2.30 7.60 1.36
C THR A 139 -2.46 8.56 0.18
N VAL A 140 -3.10 8.12 -0.92
CA VAL A 140 -3.47 9.01 -2.03
C VAL A 140 -4.34 10.17 -1.56
N SER A 141 -5.31 9.91 -0.68
CA SER A 141 -6.15 10.97 -0.10
C SER A 141 -5.35 11.99 0.73
N PHE A 142 -4.24 11.59 1.37
CA PHE A 142 -3.34 12.54 2.05
C PHE A 142 -2.50 13.37 1.08
N SER A 143 -2.20 12.85 -0.09
CA SER A 143 -1.41 13.56 -1.11
C SER A 143 -2.23 14.57 -1.92
N GLY A 144 -3.56 14.62 -1.76
CA GLY A 144 -4.45 15.48 -2.57
C GLY A 144 -4.01 16.94 -2.61
N GLY A 145 -3.75 17.56 -1.47
CA GLY A 145 -3.35 18.97 -1.43
C GLY A 145 -2.01 19.29 -2.11
N ILE A 146 -1.04 18.35 -2.10
CA ILE A 146 0.22 18.57 -2.84
C ILE A 146 0.03 18.35 -4.34
N ILE A 147 -0.86 17.43 -4.72
CA ILE A 147 -1.19 17.16 -6.12
C ILE A 147 -1.93 18.35 -6.75
N GLU A 148 -2.85 18.97 -6.03
CA GLU A 148 -3.54 20.19 -6.47
C GLU A 148 -2.56 21.35 -6.69
N LYS A 149 -1.61 21.51 -5.76
CA LYS A 149 -0.58 22.56 -5.86
C LYS A 149 0.48 22.27 -6.92
N PHE A 150 0.87 21.01 -7.07
CA PHE A 150 1.91 20.53 -7.97
C PHE A 150 1.47 19.23 -8.67
N PRO A 151 0.77 19.30 -9.81
CA PRO A 151 0.27 18.10 -10.49
C PRO A 151 1.33 17.06 -10.84
N MET A 152 2.57 17.48 -11.10
CA MET A 152 3.70 16.58 -11.37
C MET A 152 4.11 15.75 -10.15
N ALA A 153 3.82 16.21 -8.92
CA ALA A 153 4.21 15.50 -7.70
C ALA A 153 3.67 14.06 -7.66
N TRP A 154 2.47 13.84 -8.21
CA TRP A 154 1.87 12.51 -8.27
C TRP A 154 2.68 11.52 -9.11
N SER A 155 3.15 11.94 -10.28
CA SER A 155 3.98 11.08 -11.13
C SER A 155 5.29 10.68 -10.44
N TYR A 156 5.93 11.61 -9.73
CA TYR A 156 7.14 11.32 -8.97
C TYR A 156 6.88 10.40 -7.78
N ILE A 157 5.80 10.63 -7.04
CA ILE A 157 5.39 9.74 -5.93
C ILE A 157 5.21 8.31 -6.45
N LEU A 158 4.44 8.14 -7.55
CA LEU A 158 4.19 6.82 -8.12
C LEU A 158 5.45 6.16 -8.68
N THR A 159 6.29 6.91 -9.38
CA THR A 159 7.52 6.37 -9.96
C THR A 159 8.45 5.86 -8.87
N ILE A 160 8.69 6.65 -7.82
CA ILE A 160 9.54 6.24 -6.70
C ILE A 160 8.92 5.07 -5.95
N ALA A 161 7.62 5.13 -5.67
CA ALA A 161 6.92 4.06 -4.96
C ALA A 161 6.97 2.74 -5.73
N SER A 162 6.83 2.78 -7.07
CA SER A 162 6.87 1.58 -7.92
C SER A 162 8.24 0.88 -7.93
N LEU A 163 9.33 1.57 -7.59
CA LEU A 163 10.63 0.91 -7.41
C LEU A 163 10.58 -0.13 -6.28
N GLY A 164 9.75 0.08 -5.26
CA GLY A 164 9.55 -0.88 -4.18
C GLY A 164 9.05 -2.24 -4.67
N SER A 165 8.16 -2.24 -5.68
CA SER A 165 7.62 -3.47 -6.27
C SER A 165 8.64 -4.29 -7.04
N ILE A 166 9.76 -3.70 -7.42
CA ILE A 166 10.86 -4.39 -8.12
C ILE A 166 11.95 -4.79 -7.13
N ILE A 167 12.28 -3.88 -6.22
CA ILE A 167 13.41 -4.03 -5.29
C ILE A 167 13.15 -5.18 -4.31
N MET A 168 11.96 -5.22 -3.68
CA MET A 168 11.70 -6.18 -2.61
C MET A 168 11.66 -7.63 -3.09
N PRO A 169 10.96 -8.01 -4.17
CA PRO A 169 11.04 -9.37 -4.71
C PRO A 169 12.47 -9.79 -5.07
N SER A 170 13.29 -8.86 -5.57
CA SER A 170 14.69 -9.11 -5.88
C SER A 170 15.55 -9.35 -4.64
N ILE A 171 15.26 -8.64 -3.54
CA ILE A 171 15.93 -8.85 -2.24
C ILE A 171 15.56 -10.23 -1.69
N ILE A 172 14.26 -10.58 -1.70
CA ILE A 172 13.78 -11.88 -1.24
C ILE A 172 14.48 -13.00 -2.03
N GLY A 173 14.53 -12.91 -3.36
CA GLY A 173 15.18 -13.90 -4.21
C GLY A 173 16.66 -14.07 -3.87
N LYS A 174 17.42 -12.98 -3.75
CA LYS A 174 18.85 -13.00 -3.36
C LYS A 174 19.11 -13.63 -1.99
N ILE A 175 18.17 -13.43 -1.05
CA ILE A 175 18.26 -14.06 0.28
C ILE A 175 17.90 -15.54 0.16
N ALA A 176 16.85 -15.85 -0.60
CA ALA A 176 16.39 -17.22 -0.81
C ALA A 176 17.47 -18.09 -1.46
N ASP A 177 18.18 -17.59 -2.46
CA ASP A 177 19.31 -18.28 -3.11
C ASP A 177 20.42 -18.65 -2.14
N LYS A 178 20.64 -17.89 -1.09
CA LYS A 178 21.73 -18.09 -0.13
C LYS A 178 21.32 -18.81 1.15
N LYS A 179 20.08 -18.61 1.61
CA LYS A 179 19.64 -19.00 2.96
C LYS A 179 18.30 -19.73 2.96
N GLY A 180 17.69 -19.91 1.76
CA GLY A 180 16.35 -20.46 1.62
C GLY A 180 15.24 -19.40 1.69
N ILE A 181 14.05 -19.79 1.27
CA ILE A 181 12.90 -18.88 1.10
C ILE A 181 12.38 -18.33 2.45
N GLY A 182 12.46 -19.11 3.54
CA GLY A 182 12.00 -18.66 4.86
C GLY A 182 12.65 -17.36 5.32
N PRO A 183 14.00 -17.26 5.38
CA PRO A 183 14.70 -16.00 5.64
C PRO A 183 14.43 -14.91 4.60
N GLY A 184 14.21 -15.28 3.34
CA GLY A 184 13.79 -14.34 2.29
C GLY A 184 12.47 -13.66 2.65
N MET A 185 11.46 -14.44 2.97
CA MET A 185 10.16 -13.92 3.40
C MET A 185 10.27 -13.18 4.74
N ALA A 186 11.04 -13.67 5.70
CA ALA A 186 11.23 -12.97 6.97
C ALA A 186 11.79 -11.54 6.80
N SER A 187 12.52 -11.24 5.71
CA SER A 187 13.01 -9.89 5.41
C SER A 187 11.89 -8.87 5.18
N VAL A 188 10.70 -9.31 4.74
CA VAL A 188 9.53 -8.44 4.59
C VAL A 188 9.02 -7.92 5.93
N ALA A 189 9.29 -8.63 7.05
CA ALA A 189 8.93 -8.16 8.38
C ALA A 189 9.56 -6.79 8.71
N VAL A 190 10.81 -6.58 8.28
CA VAL A 190 11.48 -5.28 8.44
C VAL A 190 10.75 -4.20 7.64
N VAL A 191 10.33 -4.52 6.42
CA VAL A 191 9.64 -3.58 5.54
C VAL A 191 8.29 -3.17 6.10
N VAL A 192 7.48 -4.11 6.59
CA VAL A 192 6.16 -3.78 7.17
C VAL A 192 6.28 -2.96 8.46
N LEU A 193 7.35 -3.13 9.23
CA LEU A 193 7.64 -2.30 10.39
C LEU A 193 8.04 -0.87 9.98
N ILE A 194 8.89 -0.72 8.95
CA ILE A 194 9.26 0.60 8.41
C ILE A 194 8.02 1.28 7.81
N ASP A 195 7.16 0.54 7.12
CA ASP A 195 5.90 1.08 6.59
C ASP A 195 5.01 1.62 7.70
N LEU A 196 4.85 0.88 8.80
CA LEU A 196 4.10 1.35 9.97
C LEU A 196 4.70 2.64 10.55
N VAL A 197 6.02 2.75 10.65
CA VAL A 197 6.69 3.99 11.10
C VAL A 197 6.42 5.13 10.14
N SER A 198 6.46 4.88 8.83
CA SER A 198 6.15 5.87 7.79
C SER A 198 4.70 6.35 7.88
N ILE A 199 3.75 5.43 8.10
CA ILE A 199 2.33 5.71 8.32
C ILE A 199 2.14 6.60 9.55
N ILE A 200 2.76 6.25 10.67
CA ILE A 200 2.67 7.04 11.91
C ILE A 200 3.25 8.44 11.69
N GLY A 201 4.39 8.54 11.02
CA GLY A 201 5.01 9.82 10.66
C GLY A 201 4.10 10.70 9.81
N LEU A 202 3.45 10.12 8.78
CA LEU A 202 2.51 10.79 7.91
C LEU A 202 1.29 11.32 8.72
N VAL A 203 0.73 10.48 9.57
CA VAL A 203 -0.44 10.84 10.38
C VAL A 203 -0.11 11.95 11.38
N ILE A 204 1.02 11.85 12.08
CA ILE A 204 1.48 12.90 13.03
C ILE A 204 1.69 14.23 12.31
N TYR A 205 2.35 14.21 11.15
CA TYR A 205 2.58 15.42 10.35
C TYR A 205 1.26 16.09 9.94
N CYS A 206 0.31 15.30 9.44
CA CYS A 206 -0.99 15.82 8.99
C CYS A 206 -1.83 16.36 10.15
N LYS A 207 -1.84 15.72 11.32
CA LYS A 207 -2.53 16.23 12.52
C LYS A 207 -1.95 17.57 12.95
N LYS A 208 -0.63 17.70 13.07
CA LYS A 208 0.03 18.98 13.43
C LYS A 208 -0.25 20.11 12.44
N LYS A 209 -0.36 19.79 11.15
CA LYS A 209 -0.66 20.80 10.12
C LYS A 209 -2.15 21.21 10.17
N GLY A 210 -3.06 20.29 10.43
CA GLY A 210 -4.49 20.57 10.61
C GLY A 210 -4.78 21.46 11.82
N GLU A 211 -4.10 21.26 12.95
CA GLU A 211 -4.22 22.12 14.14
C GLU A 211 -3.75 23.56 13.90
N LYS A 212 -2.71 23.75 13.06
CA LYS A 212 -2.21 25.10 12.71
C LYS A 212 -3.12 25.88 11.77
N VAL A 213 -4.05 25.25 11.08
CA VAL A 213 -5.01 25.89 10.17
C VAL A 213 -6.31 26.23 10.90
N SER A 214 -6.54 25.65 12.07
CA SER A 214 -7.74 25.87 12.91
C SER A 214 -7.55 26.93 14.01
N LEU A 215 -6.39 27.58 14.08
CA LEU A 215 -6.06 28.73 14.92
C LEU A 215 -5.89 30.00 14.06
#